data_dba9649588dcb2dc0f3b758b88e2e66d
#
_entry.id   dba9649588dcb2dc0f3b758b88e2e66d
#
_cell.length_a   1.000
_cell.length_b   1.000
_cell.length_c   1.000
_cell.angle_alpha   90.00
_cell.angle_beta   90.00
_cell.angle_gamma   90.00
#
_symmetry.space_group_name_H-M   'P 1'
#
loop_
_entity.id
_entity.type
_entity.pdbx_description
1 polymer ?
#
loop_
_entity_poly.entity_id
_entity_poly.type
_entity_poly.pdbx_seq_one_letter_code
_entity_poly.pdbx_strand_id
1 'polypeptide(L)'
;NSKDGMRYEVYKTDITASKLFLSEFAKKDIDETSIFWPLKVVYNWFLKVVVVYPYSHAMKPNNFFVNSSGNNTALAQMLAGFDTGIEEISSEKKSLEEALSFMPKEDRSQLISIIENDIREHEEIRMSMDEGAKKSISIGVNNQSFVISMENGELMADQLMMNHGNKDDLFDLYDESDGTQRLFDLIPAYEVVKDGRVILIDEVDRSFHSKLTEEFVRRYFEITEGSACQMICTTHDLNLMTLNLLRKDEIWFAERDNEHSTRLYSLSEFKTRNDKSVLNDYIQGRYGA
;
A
#
# COMPACT_ATOMS: atom_id res chain seq x y z
N ASN A 1 5.77 -41.43 0.17
CA ASN A 1 4.48 -42.04 0.49
C ASN A 1 3.69 -42.22 -0.82
N SER A 2 3.23 -43.45 -1.15
CA SER A 2 2.60 -43.72 -2.44
C SER A 2 1.29 -42.93 -2.68
N LYS A 3 0.56 -42.62 -1.61
CA LYS A 3 -0.68 -41.81 -1.67
C LYS A 3 -0.42 -40.35 -2.06
N ASP A 4 0.64 -39.75 -1.58
CA ASP A 4 0.94 -38.34 -1.84
C ASP A 4 1.51 -38.17 -3.26
N GLY A 5 2.27 -39.15 -3.77
CA GLY A 5 2.72 -39.17 -5.15
C GLY A 5 1.56 -39.26 -6.15
N MET A 6 0.55 -40.13 -5.87
CA MET A 6 -0.64 -40.21 -6.70
C MET A 6 -1.48 -38.91 -6.66
N ARG A 7 -1.62 -38.27 -5.49
CA ARG A 7 -2.31 -36.97 -5.37
C ARG A 7 -1.60 -35.89 -6.17
N TYR A 8 -0.27 -35.86 -6.14
CA TYR A 8 0.52 -34.89 -6.90
C TYR A 8 0.30 -35.04 -8.41
N GLU A 9 0.34 -36.26 -8.94
CA GLU A 9 0.11 -36.50 -10.37
C GLU A 9 -1.30 -36.12 -10.79
N VAL A 10 -2.32 -36.40 -9.96
CA VAL A 10 -3.70 -35.96 -10.22
C VAL A 10 -3.78 -34.42 -10.25
N TYR A 11 -3.17 -33.74 -9.30
CA TYR A 11 -3.21 -32.26 -9.26
C TYR A 11 -2.47 -31.66 -10.45
N LYS A 12 -1.39 -32.26 -10.91
CA LYS A 12 -0.63 -31.83 -12.07
C LYS A 12 -1.42 -31.94 -13.37
N THR A 13 -2.25 -32.98 -13.51
CA THR A 13 -3.11 -33.17 -14.70
C THR A 13 -4.27 -32.18 -14.79
N ASP A 14 -4.71 -31.63 -13.66
CA ASP A 14 -5.80 -30.64 -13.60
C ASP A 14 -5.34 -29.23 -14.01
N ILE A 15 -4.02 -29.01 -14.20
CA ILE A 15 -3.46 -27.68 -14.46
C ILE A 15 -3.30 -27.47 -15.95
N THR A 16 -3.94 -26.42 -16.44
CA THR A 16 -3.76 -25.93 -17.81
C THR A 16 -2.64 -24.88 -17.87
N ALA A 17 -2.07 -24.65 -19.05
CA ALA A 17 -0.99 -23.68 -19.26
C ALA A 17 -1.34 -22.23 -18.84
N SER A 18 -2.64 -21.93 -18.68
CA SER A 18 -3.15 -20.61 -18.25
C SER A 18 -3.32 -20.48 -16.74
N LYS A 19 -3.03 -21.53 -15.95
CA LYS A 19 -3.26 -21.53 -14.50
C LYS A 19 -1.95 -21.72 -13.73
N LEU A 20 -1.78 -20.90 -12.69
CA LEU A 20 -0.67 -21.10 -11.76
C LEU A 20 -0.91 -22.34 -10.87
N PHE A 21 0.07 -23.22 -10.82
CA PHE A 21 0.02 -24.43 -9.98
C PHE A 21 -0.36 -24.12 -8.53
N LEU A 22 0.28 -23.11 -7.96
CA LEU A 22 0.09 -22.74 -6.56
C LEU A 22 -1.34 -22.29 -6.27
N SER A 23 -1.98 -21.54 -7.16
CA SER A 23 -3.36 -21.06 -6.98
C SER A 23 -4.40 -22.19 -7.09
N GLU A 24 -4.22 -23.11 -8.02
CA GLU A 24 -5.12 -24.27 -8.14
C GLU A 24 -4.93 -25.25 -6.98
N PHE A 25 -3.67 -25.40 -6.54
CA PHE A 25 -3.35 -26.26 -5.43
C PHE A 25 -3.93 -25.75 -4.11
N ALA A 26 -3.90 -24.44 -3.88
CA ALA A 26 -4.43 -23.82 -2.67
C ALA A 26 -5.95 -23.97 -2.48
N LYS A 27 -6.70 -24.19 -3.58
CA LYS A 27 -8.14 -24.48 -3.54
C LYS A 27 -8.48 -25.88 -3.00
N LYS A 28 -7.47 -26.77 -2.91
CA LYS A 28 -7.66 -28.13 -2.42
C LYS A 28 -7.70 -28.15 -0.88
N ASP A 29 -8.43 -29.12 -0.33
CA ASP A 29 -8.44 -29.36 1.10
C ASP A 29 -7.14 -30.07 1.53
N ILE A 30 -6.24 -29.30 2.13
CA ILE A 30 -4.89 -29.72 2.55
C ILE A 30 -4.74 -29.38 4.02
N ASP A 31 -4.63 -30.42 4.84
CA ASP A 31 -4.38 -30.28 6.26
C ASP A 31 -2.89 -30.06 6.59
N GLU A 32 -2.61 -29.64 7.83
CA GLU A 32 -1.26 -29.33 8.30
C GLU A 32 -0.32 -30.55 8.33
N THR A 33 -0.85 -31.75 8.33
CA THR A 33 -0.06 -33.00 8.34
C THR A 33 0.36 -33.43 6.94
N SER A 34 -0.19 -32.82 5.91
CA SER A 34 0.13 -33.10 4.51
C SER A 34 1.53 -32.60 4.14
N ILE A 35 2.26 -33.41 3.35
CA ILE A 35 3.53 -32.99 2.77
C ILE A 35 3.39 -31.74 1.84
N PHE A 36 2.17 -31.41 1.45
CA PHE A 36 1.84 -30.28 0.61
C PHE A 36 1.46 -29.01 1.40
N TRP A 37 1.36 -29.10 2.72
CA TRP A 37 1.07 -27.97 3.58
C TRP A 37 1.98 -26.77 3.35
N PRO A 38 3.32 -26.92 3.15
CA PRO A 38 4.20 -25.80 2.85
C PRO A 38 3.78 -24.99 1.60
N LEU A 39 3.19 -25.62 0.59
CA LEU A 39 2.68 -24.89 -0.60
C LEU A 39 1.48 -24.01 -0.25
N LYS A 40 0.59 -24.48 0.63
CA LYS A 40 -0.54 -23.68 1.12
C LYS A 40 -0.05 -22.50 1.96
N VAL A 41 0.96 -22.70 2.80
CA VAL A 41 1.61 -21.62 3.58
C VAL A 41 2.20 -20.56 2.65
N VAL A 42 2.94 -20.97 1.62
CA VAL A 42 3.51 -20.05 0.62
C VAL A 42 2.42 -19.29 -0.12
N TYR A 43 1.36 -19.96 -0.55
CA TYR A 43 0.23 -19.29 -1.20
C TYR A 43 -0.42 -18.24 -0.28
N ASN A 44 -0.68 -18.61 0.97
CA ASN A 44 -1.27 -17.69 1.94
C ASN A 44 -0.35 -16.50 2.26
N TRP A 45 0.98 -16.71 2.18
CA TRP A 45 1.95 -15.63 2.30
C TRP A 45 1.82 -14.65 1.12
N PHE A 46 1.73 -15.15 -0.12
CA PHE A 46 1.50 -14.28 -1.28
C PHE A 46 0.21 -13.48 -1.20
N LEU A 47 -0.86 -14.03 -0.62
CA LEU A 47 -2.12 -13.31 -0.40
C LEU A 47 -1.97 -12.15 0.60
N LYS A 48 -0.95 -12.17 1.44
CA LYS A 48 -0.63 -11.10 2.39
C LYS A 48 0.29 -10.03 1.81
N VAL A 49 0.82 -10.23 0.60
CA VAL A 49 1.70 -9.27 -0.06
C VAL A 49 0.85 -8.16 -0.68
N VAL A 50 1.18 -6.93 -0.34
CA VAL A 50 0.59 -5.72 -0.93
C VAL A 50 1.65 -5.02 -1.75
N VAL A 51 1.35 -4.71 -3.01
CA VAL A 51 2.27 -4.00 -3.90
C VAL A 51 1.73 -2.59 -4.16
N VAL A 52 2.57 -1.60 -3.92
CA VAL A 52 2.27 -0.18 -4.16
C VAL A 52 3.19 0.32 -5.27
N TYR A 53 2.61 0.64 -6.41
CA TYR A 53 3.34 1.21 -7.55
C TYR A 53 3.47 2.74 -7.43
N PRO A 54 4.45 3.38 -8.11
CA PRO A 54 4.69 4.82 -8.00
C PRO A 54 3.48 5.69 -8.32
N TYR A 55 2.63 5.25 -9.24
CA TYR A 55 1.43 5.98 -9.71
C TYR A 55 0.13 5.36 -9.21
N SER A 56 0.20 4.39 -8.32
CA SER A 56 -1.01 3.79 -7.79
C SER A 56 -1.49 4.54 -6.56
N HIS A 57 -2.74 4.95 -6.57
CA HIS A 57 -3.51 5.23 -5.35
C HIS A 57 -3.96 3.90 -4.74
N ALA A 58 -3.00 2.97 -4.56
CA ALA A 58 -3.28 1.55 -4.32
C ALA A 58 -3.82 1.27 -2.93
N MET A 59 -3.45 2.13 -2.00
CA MET A 59 -3.94 2.02 -0.63
C MET A 59 -5.18 2.91 -0.52
N LYS A 60 -6.29 2.43 -1.09
CA LYS A 60 -7.58 3.12 -0.94
C LYS A 60 -7.77 3.43 0.55
N PRO A 61 -8.18 4.64 0.91
CA PRO A 61 -8.48 5.01 2.29
C PRO A 61 -9.74 4.28 2.77
N ASN A 62 -9.67 2.94 2.82
CA ASN A 62 -10.72 2.10 3.36
C ASN A 62 -10.78 2.34 4.86
N ASN A 63 -11.88 2.82 5.37
CA ASN A 63 -12.22 2.91 6.80
C ASN A 63 -11.22 3.64 7.70
N PHE A 64 -9.98 3.81 7.25
CA PHE A 64 -8.92 4.47 8.01
C PHE A 64 -9.17 5.98 8.10
N PHE A 65 -9.67 6.56 7.01
CA PHE A 65 -9.87 8.00 6.89
C PHE A 65 -11.31 8.44 7.16
N VAL A 66 -12.27 7.53 7.17
CA VAL A 66 -13.69 7.87 7.37
C VAL A 66 -14.18 7.23 8.67
N ASN A 67 -13.90 7.88 9.78
CA ASN A 67 -14.57 7.55 11.03
C ASN A 67 -16.00 8.09 11.00
N SER A 68 -16.95 7.29 11.47
CA SER A 68 -18.36 7.64 11.61
C SER A 68 -18.63 8.91 12.44
N SER A 69 -17.62 9.48 13.07
CA SER A 69 -17.68 10.70 13.87
C SER A 69 -17.24 11.98 13.14
N GLY A 70 -16.80 11.89 11.88
CA GLY A 70 -16.37 13.05 11.09
C GLY A 70 -15.07 13.72 11.55
N ASN A 71 -14.35 13.14 12.51
CA ASN A 71 -13.08 13.67 13.01
C ASN A 71 -11.97 12.64 12.87
N ASN A 72 -10.98 12.92 12.02
CA ASN A 72 -9.85 12.08 11.72
C ASN A 72 -8.59 12.47 12.53
N THR A 73 -8.74 12.62 13.84
CA THR A 73 -7.68 13.09 14.74
C THR A 73 -6.41 12.24 14.66
N ALA A 74 -6.54 10.92 14.57
CA ALA A 74 -5.38 10.04 14.48
C ALA A 74 -4.59 10.25 13.18
N LEU A 75 -5.29 10.43 12.06
CA LEU A 75 -4.69 10.73 10.77
C LEU A 75 -4.02 12.11 10.78
N ALA A 76 -4.70 13.13 11.31
CA ALA A 76 -4.14 14.48 11.43
C ALA A 76 -2.86 14.47 12.27
N GLN A 77 -2.84 13.78 13.41
CA GLN A 77 -1.66 13.63 14.25
C GLN A 77 -0.52 12.91 13.51
N MET A 78 -0.85 11.90 12.71
CA MET A 78 0.16 11.18 11.92
C MET A 78 0.76 12.09 10.85
N LEU A 79 -0.06 12.83 10.12
CA LEU A 79 0.40 13.77 9.08
C LEU A 79 1.16 14.97 9.67
N ALA A 80 0.70 15.53 10.79
CA ALA A 80 1.43 16.57 11.49
C ALA A 80 2.86 16.15 11.87
N GLY A 81 3.05 14.88 12.20
CA GLY A 81 4.37 14.34 12.47
C GLY A 81 5.30 14.25 11.27
N PHE A 82 4.80 14.45 10.05
CA PHE A 82 5.59 14.58 8.82
C PHE A 82 5.83 16.04 8.40
N ASP A 83 5.56 16.99 9.28
CA ASP A 83 5.76 18.43 9.03
C ASP A 83 4.93 18.95 7.83
N THR A 84 3.73 18.38 7.64
CA THR A 84 2.82 18.78 6.56
C THR A 84 2.12 20.11 6.84
N GLY A 85 2.13 20.57 8.10
CA GLY A 85 1.36 21.72 8.54
C GLY A 85 -0.15 21.45 8.75
N ILE A 86 -0.62 20.23 8.46
CA ILE A 86 -2.01 19.85 8.69
C ILE A 86 -2.26 19.69 10.20
N GLU A 87 -3.16 20.50 10.75
CA GLU A 87 -3.53 20.46 12.17
C GLU A 87 -4.82 19.67 12.41
N GLU A 88 -5.75 19.71 11.46
CA GLU A 88 -7.05 19.05 11.58
C GLU A 88 -7.51 18.50 10.23
N ILE A 89 -8.17 17.33 10.26
CA ILE A 89 -8.84 16.75 9.10
C ILE A 89 -10.30 16.54 9.48
N SER A 90 -11.17 17.16 8.71
CA SER A 90 -12.61 16.99 8.79
C SER A 90 -13.14 16.21 7.60
N SER A 91 -14.35 15.69 7.71
CA SER A 91 -15.05 15.11 6.56
C SER A 91 -16.44 15.71 6.43
N GLU A 92 -16.82 16.06 5.23
CA GLU A 92 -18.16 16.48 4.89
C GLU A 92 -18.86 15.36 4.14
N LYS A 93 -19.94 14.84 4.71
CA LYS A 93 -20.70 13.73 4.12
C LYS A 93 -21.94 14.26 3.41
N LYS A 94 -22.08 13.87 2.13
CA LYS A 94 -23.23 14.21 1.28
C LYS A 94 -23.69 12.97 0.52
N SER A 95 -24.91 13.00 -0.05
CA SER A 95 -25.26 12.00 -1.07
C SER A 95 -24.33 12.14 -2.27
N LEU A 96 -24.03 11.02 -2.96
CA LEU A 96 -23.17 11.07 -4.15
C LEU A 96 -23.78 11.96 -5.24
N GLU A 97 -25.11 11.97 -5.36
CA GLU A 97 -25.80 12.87 -6.29
C GLU A 97 -25.57 14.35 -5.99
N GLU A 98 -25.58 14.71 -4.71
CA GLU A 98 -25.33 16.09 -4.25
C GLU A 98 -23.86 16.46 -4.44
N ALA A 99 -22.95 15.59 -4.05
CA ALA A 99 -21.51 15.78 -4.21
C ALA A 99 -21.10 16.01 -5.68
N LEU A 100 -21.75 15.33 -6.62
CA LEU A 100 -21.51 15.44 -8.05
C LEU A 100 -22.45 16.43 -8.76
N SER A 101 -23.16 17.30 -8.02
CA SER A 101 -24.15 18.24 -8.60
C SER A 101 -23.58 19.23 -9.59
N PHE A 102 -22.26 19.49 -9.55
CA PHE A 102 -21.56 20.34 -10.51
C PHE A 102 -21.42 19.70 -11.92
N MET A 103 -21.65 18.39 -12.03
CA MET A 103 -21.59 17.67 -13.32
C MET A 103 -22.93 17.76 -14.09
N PRO A 104 -22.90 17.73 -15.43
CA PRO A 104 -24.09 17.53 -16.22
C PRO A 104 -24.84 16.25 -15.80
N LYS A 105 -26.19 16.30 -15.84
CA LYS A 105 -27.01 15.19 -15.30
C LYS A 105 -26.73 13.85 -15.96
N GLU A 106 -26.46 13.82 -17.26
CA GLU A 106 -26.18 12.59 -18.01
C GLU A 106 -24.86 11.94 -17.56
N ASP A 107 -23.79 12.76 -17.51
CA ASP A 107 -22.45 12.30 -17.10
C ASP A 107 -22.44 11.83 -15.63
N ARG A 108 -23.14 12.55 -14.77
CA ARG A 108 -23.31 12.19 -13.34
C ARG A 108 -24.01 10.83 -13.20
N SER A 109 -25.14 10.63 -13.90
CA SER A 109 -25.88 9.37 -13.81
C SER A 109 -25.06 8.20 -14.33
N GLN A 110 -24.26 8.40 -15.38
CA GLN A 110 -23.36 7.37 -15.90
C GLN A 110 -22.25 7.03 -14.91
N LEU A 111 -21.61 8.03 -14.31
CA LEU A 111 -20.57 7.83 -13.30
C LEU A 111 -21.11 7.10 -12.06
N ILE A 112 -22.27 7.50 -11.54
CA ILE A 112 -22.93 6.85 -10.41
C ILE A 112 -23.19 5.37 -10.72
N SER A 113 -23.70 5.05 -11.92
CA SER A 113 -23.96 3.68 -12.33
C SER A 113 -22.68 2.83 -12.39
N ILE A 114 -21.56 3.41 -12.86
CA ILE A 114 -20.26 2.73 -12.88
C ILE A 114 -19.79 2.42 -11.46
N ILE A 115 -19.89 3.39 -10.56
CA ILE A 115 -19.48 3.25 -9.16
C ILE A 115 -20.36 2.19 -8.44
N GLU A 116 -21.68 2.22 -8.65
CA GLU A 116 -22.58 1.20 -8.09
C GLU A 116 -22.22 -0.21 -8.54
N ASN A 117 -21.92 -0.38 -9.82
CA ASN A 117 -21.54 -1.69 -10.36
C ASN A 117 -20.19 -2.14 -9.79
N ASP A 118 -19.21 -1.27 -9.70
CA ASP A 118 -17.89 -1.59 -9.14
C ASP A 118 -17.99 -1.99 -7.65
N ILE A 119 -18.81 -1.28 -6.88
CA ILE A 119 -19.07 -1.65 -5.48
C ILE A 119 -19.75 -3.01 -5.37
N ARG A 120 -20.73 -3.33 -6.23
CA ARG A 120 -21.45 -4.60 -6.23
C ARG A 120 -20.60 -5.77 -6.69
N GLU A 121 -19.85 -5.63 -7.79
CA GLU A 121 -18.97 -6.70 -8.29
C GLU A 121 -17.90 -7.09 -7.26
N HIS A 122 -17.36 -6.11 -6.55
CA HIS A 122 -16.43 -6.40 -5.46
C HIS A 122 -17.12 -6.99 -4.22
N GLU A 123 -18.45 -6.88 -4.08
CA GLU A 123 -19.23 -7.56 -3.03
C GLU A 123 -19.26 -9.06 -3.20
N GLU A 124 -19.44 -9.54 -4.40
CA GLU A 124 -19.50 -10.97 -4.69
C GLU A 124 -18.14 -11.67 -4.48
N ILE A 125 -17.04 -10.97 -4.79
CA ILE A 125 -15.69 -11.53 -4.66
C ILE A 125 -15.20 -11.58 -3.19
N ARG A 126 -15.62 -10.64 -2.34
CA ARG A 126 -15.15 -10.51 -0.95
C ARG A 126 -15.99 -11.19 0.12
N MET A 127 -17.19 -11.63 -0.17
CA MET A 127 -18.02 -12.40 0.78
C MET A 127 -17.32 -13.66 1.31
N SER A 128 -16.18 -14.02 0.72
CA SER A 128 -15.34 -15.15 1.16
C SER A 128 -14.18 -14.79 2.09
N MET A 129 -13.91 -13.51 2.41
CA MET A 129 -12.63 -13.13 3.03
C MET A 129 -12.68 -12.28 4.30
N ASP A 130 -13.70 -11.45 4.55
CA ASP A 130 -13.72 -10.66 5.81
C ASP A 130 -15.10 -10.01 6.08
N GLU A 131 -15.72 -10.28 7.22
CA GLU A 131 -17.09 -9.86 7.59
C GLU A 131 -17.20 -8.41 8.14
N GLY A 132 -16.13 -7.62 8.23
CA GLY A 132 -16.13 -6.39 9.03
C GLY A 132 -15.83 -5.06 8.31
N ALA A 133 -15.32 -5.06 7.10
CA ALA A 133 -14.86 -3.82 6.46
C ALA A 133 -15.96 -3.15 5.63
N LYS A 134 -16.35 -1.92 6.00
CA LYS A 134 -17.19 -1.06 5.14
C LYS A 134 -16.45 -0.82 3.82
N LYS A 135 -17.18 -0.93 2.72
CA LYS A 135 -16.62 -0.73 1.39
C LYS A 135 -16.64 0.73 1.03
N SER A 136 -15.50 1.20 0.57
CA SER A 136 -15.35 2.54 0.06
C SER A 136 -14.49 2.55 -1.19
N ILE A 137 -14.80 3.45 -2.12
CA ILE A 137 -14.04 3.73 -3.33
C ILE A 137 -13.61 5.19 -3.26
N SER A 138 -12.33 5.46 -3.50
CA SER A 138 -11.85 6.83 -3.65
C SER A 138 -11.92 7.23 -5.11
N ILE A 139 -12.51 8.38 -5.37
CA ILE A 139 -12.54 9.00 -6.70
C ILE A 139 -12.06 10.43 -6.62
N GLY A 140 -11.38 10.87 -7.69
CA GLY A 140 -11.07 12.27 -7.93
C GLY A 140 -11.90 12.79 -9.11
N VAL A 141 -12.63 13.87 -8.90
CA VAL A 141 -13.44 14.51 -9.94
C VAL A 141 -13.34 16.01 -9.79
N ASN A 142 -12.94 16.72 -10.87
CA ASN A 142 -12.88 18.17 -10.90
C ASN A 142 -12.05 18.78 -9.76
N ASN A 143 -10.85 18.25 -9.50
CA ASN A 143 -9.97 18.64 -8.38
C ASN A 143 -10.61 18.49 -6.98
N GLN A 144 -11.56 17.60 -6.83
CA GLN A 144 -12.13 17.23 -5.52
C GLN A 144 -11.95 15.73 -5.27
N SER A 145 -11.63 15.39 -4.04
CA SER A 145 -11.40 14.01 -3.60
C SER A 145 -12.58 13.51 -2.77
N PHE A 146 -13.17 12.40 -3.19
CA PHE A 146 -14.29 11.79 -2.48
C PHE A 146 -13.99 10.35 -2.10
N VAL A 147 -14.38 9.97 -0.89
CA VAL A 147 -14.46 8.58 -0.45
C VAL A 147 -15.93 8.16 -0.50
N ILE A 148 -16.26 7.24 -1.39
CA ILE A 148 -17.64 6.82 -1.61
C ILE A 148 -17.88 5.49 -0.90
N SER A 149 -18.96 5.43 -0.16
CA SER A 149 -19.41 4.22 0.55
C SER A 149 -20.90 3.98 0.34
N MET A 150 -21.32 2.71 0.49
CA MET A 150 -22.73 2.35 0.50
C MET A 150 -23.26 2.39 1.94
N GLU A 151 -24.24 3.21 2.24
CA GLU A 151 -24.89 3.29 3.55
C GLU A 151 -26.41 3.20 3.38
N ASN A 152 -27.04 2.24 4.05
CA ASN A 152 -28.48 2.00 3.99
C ASN A 152 -29.08 1.89 2.57
N GLY A 153 -28.26 1.44 1.62
CA GLY A 153 -28.66 1.29 0.21
C GLY A 153 -28.48 2.54 -0.64
N GLU A 154 -27.90 3.61 -0.09
CA GLU A 154 -27.59 4.85 -0.81
C GLU A 154 -26.08 5.04 -0.89
N LEU A 155 -25.58 5.62 -2.01
CA LEU A 155 -24.20 6.02 -2.16
C LEU A 155 -23.95 7.36 -1.48
N MET A 156 -23.09 7.33 -0.46
CA MET A 156 -22.62 8.51 0.25
C MET A 156 -21.20 8.86 -0.18
N ALA A 157 -20.93 10.14 -0.28
CA ALA A 157 -19.62 10.70 -0.57
C ALA A 157 -19.12 11.46 0.65
N ASP A 158 -17.98 11.08 1.18
CA ASP A 158 -17.23 11.80 2.18
C ASP A 158 -16.11 12.58 1.50
N GLN A 159 -16.10 13.90 1.64
CA GLN A 159 -15.03 14.77 1.19
C GLN A 159 -14.12 15.09 2.36
N LEU A 160 -12.84 14.76 2.25
CA LEU A 160 -11.85 15.10 3.28
C LEU A 160 -11.37 16.53 3.08
N MET A 161 -11.40 17.31 4.14
CA MET A 161 -10.94 18.69 4.16
C MET A 161 -9.85 18.86 5.21
N MET A 162 -8.73 19.42 4.81
CA MET A 162 -7.56 19.70 5.63
C MET A 162 -7.53 21.14 6.10
N ASN A 163 -7.09 21.33 7.35
CA ASN A 163 -6.95 22.63 7.98
C ASN A 163 -5.50 22.82 8.45
N HIS A 164 -4.91 23.94 8.10
CA HIS A 164 -3.55 24.35 8.47
C HIS A 164 -3.51 25.43 9.56
N GLY A 165 -4.41 25.33 10.53
CA GLY A 165 -4.48 26.25 11.67
C GLY A 165 -5.45 27.44 11.50
N ASN A 166 -6.02 27.60 10.31
CA ASN A 166 -7.09 28.58 10.08
C ASN A 166 -8.40 27.85 9.74
N LYS A 167 -9.38 27.90 10.62
CA LYS A 167 -10.64 27.17 10.48
C LYS A 167 -11.53 27.66 9.32
N ASP A 168 -11.26 28.84 8.80
CA ASP A 168 -12.00 29.40 7.67
C ASP A 168 -11.33 29.01 6.32
N ASP A 169 -10.13 28.41 6.36
CA ASP A 169 -9.35 27.99 5.20
C ASP A 169 -9.25 26.45 5.16
N LEU A 170 -10.16 25.82 4.45
CA LEU A 170 -10.19 24.38 4.27
C LEU A 170 -9.72 24.02 2.86
N PHE A 171 -8.84 23.05 2.79
CA PHE A 171 -8.22 22.55 1.56
C PHE A 171 -8.69 21.13 1.25
N ASP A 172 -9.00 20.86 -0.01
CA ASP A 172 -9.18 19.49 -0.50
C ASP A 172 -7.82 18.79 -0.62
N LEU A 173 -7.80 17.47 -0.68
CA LEU A 173 -6.58 16.70 -0.88
C LEU A 173 -5.81 17.12 -2.15
N TYR A 174 -6.51 17.52 -3.23
CA TYR A 174 -5.88 17.98 -4.46
C TYR A 174 -5.27 19.39 -4.37
N ASP A 175 -5.61 20.17 -3.34
CA ASP A 175 -4.98 21.45 -3.07
C ASP A 175 -3.66 21.30 -2.31
N GLU A 176 -3.41 20.12 -1.75
CA GLU A 176 -2.20 19.80 -1.03
C GLU A 176 -1.00 19.57 -1.97
N SER A 177 0.20 19.67 -1.40
CA SER A 177 1.42 19.34 -2.15
C SER A 177 1.45 17.88 -2.61
N ASP A 178 2.15 17.58 -3.71
CA ASP A 178 2.33 16.22 -4.20
C ASP A 178 2.89 15.27 -3.12
N GLY A 179 3.75 15.78 -2.24
CA GLY A 179 4.29 15.03 -1.12
C GLY A 179 3.22 14.69 -0.08
N THR A 180 2.37 15.65 0.27
CA THR A 180 1.24 15.44 1.18
C THR A 180 0.25 14.44 0.58
N GLN A 181 -0.11 14.60 -0.69
CA GLN A 181 -0.98 13.65 -1.39
C GLN A 181 -0.39 12.23 -1.39
N ARG A 182 0.93 12.11 -1.64
CA ARG A 182 1.62 10.82 -1.60
C ARG A 182 1.65 10.21 -0.20
N LEU A 183 1.75 11.01 0.86
CA LEU A 183 1.62 10.51 2.23
C LEU A 183 0.23 9.91 2.48
N PHE A 184 -0.84 10.53 2.01
CA PHE A 184 -2.20 9.96 2.09
C PHE A 184 -2.27 8.59 1.41
N ASP A 185 -1.58 8.40 0.29
CA ASP A 185 -1.51 7.10 -0.38
C ASP A 185 -0.72 6.06 0.42
N LEU A 186 0.32 6.45 1.15
CA LEU A 186 1.26 5.55 1.81
C LEU A 186 0.97 5.30 3.29
N ILE A 187 0.36 6.25 4.01
CA ILE A 187 0.05 6.09 5.44
C ILE A 187 -0.76 4.82 5.75
N PRO A 188 -1.75 4.40 4.94
CA PRO A 188 -2.44 3.13 5.15
C PRO A 188 -1.53 1.91 5.18
N ALA A 189 -0.33 1.99 4.61
CA ALA A 189 0.68 0.94 4.66
C ALA A 189 1.01 0.54 6.11
N TYR A 190 1.05 1.50 7.02
CA TYR A 190 1.34 1.24 8.43
C TYR A 190 0.29 0.37 9.13
N GLU A 191 -0.99 0.49 8.74
CA GLU A 191 -2.03 -0.38 9.28
C GLU A 191 -1.96 -1.78 8.67
N VAL A 192 -1.68 -1.84 7.37
CA VAL A 192 -1.55 -3.13 6.67
C VAL A 192 -0.40 -3.98 7.24
N VAL A 193 0.72 -3.36 7.59
CA VAL A 193 1.86 -4.11 8.16
C VAL A 193 1.60 -4.61 9.57
N LYS A 194 0.79 -3.93 10.39
CA LYS A 194 0.42 -4.39 11.73
C LYS A 194 -0.25 -5.77 11.70
N ASP A 195 -0.93 -6.13 10.62
CA ASP A 195 -1.54 -7.43 10.40
C ASP A 195 -0.54 -8.53 10.01
N GLY A 196 0.75 -8.28 10.09
CA GLY A 196 1.81 -9.22 9.70
C GLY A 196 1.89 -9.43 8.19
N ARG A 197 1.50 -8.42 7.40
CA ARG A 197 1.59 -8.43 5.95
C ARG A 197 2.97 -8.00 5.46
N VAL A 198 3.23 -8.32 4.19
CA VAL A 198 4.42 -7.86 3.47
C VAL A 198 4.01 -6.74 2.53
N ILE A 199 4.72 -5.63 2.58
CA ILE A 199 4.50 -4.51 1.66
C ILE A 199 5.70 -4.35 0.74
N LEU A 200 5.43 -4.24 -0.57
CA LEU A 200 6.39 -3.83 -1.57
C LEU A 200 5.99 -2.43 -2.06
N ILE A 201 6.89 -1.46 -1.91
CA ILE A 201 6.67 -0.09 -2.37
C ILE A 201 7.71 0.22 -3.44
N ASP A 202 7.25 0.46 -4.65
CA ASP A 202 8.11 0.88 -5.75
C ASP A 202 8.25 2.41 -5.74
N GLU A 203 9.50 2.91 -5.82
CA GLU A 203 9.84 4.33 -5.72
C GLU A 203 9.20 5.01 -4.48
N VAL A 204 9.60 4.55 -3.28
CA VAL A 204 9.06 5.10 -2.02
C VAL A 204 9.34 6.60 -1.86
N ASP A 205 10.42 7.08 -2.43
CA ASP A 205 10.85 8.49 -2.42
C ASP A 205 10.13 9.37 -3.45
N ARG A 206 9.26 8.81 -4.28
CA ARG A 206 8.54 9.59 -5.28
C ARG A 206 7.70 10.68 -4.63
N SER A 207 7.83 11.91 -5.13
CA SER A 207 7.22 13.14 -4.60
C SER A 207 7.68 13.53 -3.19
N PHE A 208 8.58 12.77 -2.57
CA PHE A 208 9.13 13.09 -1.27
C PHE A 208 10.50 13.78 -1.41
N HIS A 209 10.78 14.71 -0.53
CA HIS A 209 12.16 15.09 -0.28
C HIS A 209 12.80 14.10 0.71
N SER A 210 14.13 13.97 0.68
CA SER A 210 14.87 12.94 1.41
C SER A 210 14.56 12.85 2.90
N LYS A 211 14.30 13.97 3.58
CA LYS A 211 13.94 13.96 5.02
C LYS A 211 12.58 13.30 5.25
N LEU A 212 11.64 13.51 4.33
CA LEU A 212 10.31 12.92 4.43
C LEU A 212 10.36 11.41 4.18
N THR A 213 11.19 10.97 3.21
CA THR A 213 11.42 9.56 2.93
C THR A 213 12.09 8.88 4.14
N GLU A 214 13.12 9.50 4.73
CA GLU A 214 13.77 9.00 5.94
C GLU A 214 12.78 8.88 7.10
N GLU A 215 11.94 9.89 7.33
CA GLU A 215 10.93 9.88 8.39
C GLU A 215 9.87 8.80 8.16
N PHE A 216 9.45 8.58 6.90
CA PHE A 216 8.53 7.50 6.56
C PHE A 216 9.10 6.13 6.93
N VAL A 217 10.35 5.86 6.58
CA VAL A 217 11.02 4.60 6.92
C VAL A 217 11.25 4.48 8.44
N ARG A 218 11.63 5.57 9.12
CA ARG A 218 11.82 5.58 10.58
C ARG A 218 10.54 5.21 11.32
N ARG A 219 9.40 5.81 10.94
CA ARG A 219 8.09 5.50 11.54
C ARG A 219 7.65 4.07 11.28
N TYR A 220 7.99 3.53 10.10
CA TYR A 220 7.76 2.11 9.85
C TYR A 220 8.43 1.24 10.92
N PHE A 221 9.70 1.47 11.24
CA PHE A 221 10.39 0.70 12.28
C PHE A 221 9.78 0.90 13.67
N GLU A 222 9.40 2.13 14.02
CA GLU A 222 8.76 2.43 15.31
C GLU A 222 7.41 1.70 15.48
N ILE A 223 6.57 1.73 14.43
CA ILE A 223 5.23 1.13 14.46
C ILE A 223 5.30 -0.41 14.44
N THR A 224 6.33 -0.96 13.82
CA THR A 224 6.47 -2.40 13.61
C THR A 224 7.41 -3.09 14.59
N GLU A 225 7.90 -2.38 15.58
CA GLU A 225 8.79 -2.94 16.60
C GLU A 225 8.15 -4.17 17.26
N GLY A 226 8.87 -5.30 17.25
CA GLY A 226 8.39 -6.58 17.77
C GLY A 226 7.36 -7.31 16.92
N SER A 227 7.02 -6.80 15.73
CA SER A 227 6.06 -7.41 14.80
C SER A 227 6.75 -8.27 13.75
N ALA A 228 6.07 -9.33 13.29
CA ALA A 228 6.52 -10.16 12.18
C ALA A 228 5.98 -9.62 10.85
N CYS A 229 6.42 -8.43 10.48
CA CYS A 229 6.06 -7.76 9.21
C CYS A 229 7.30 -7.43 8.39
N GLN A 230 7.11 -7.12 7.12
CA GLN A 230 8.21 -6.78 6.22
C GLN A 230 7.81 -5.68 5.26
N MET A 231 8.69 -4.69 5.08
CA MET A 231 8.61 -3.71 4.01
C MET A 231 9.81 -3.88 3.08
N ILE A 232 9.55 -3.97 1.80
CA ILE A 232 10.55 -3.96 0.74
C ILE A 232 10.25 -2.74 -0.12
N CYS A 233 11.21 -1.84 -0.28
CA CYS A 233 11.02 -0.68 -1.13
C CYS A 233 12.18 -0.49 -2.10
N THR A 234 11.86 0.02 -3.29
CA THR A 234 12.85 0.57 -4.20
C THR A 234 12.94 2.08 -4.00
N THR A 235 14.12 2.64 -4.22
CA THR A 235 14.35 4.08 -4.07
C THR A 235 15.51 4.55 -4.92
N HIS A 236 15.45 5.80 -5.35
CA HIS A 236 16.57 6.54 -5.93
C HIS A 236 17.21 7.52 -4.92
N ASP A 237 16.65 7.62 -3.70
CA ASP A 237 17.18 8.50 -2.68
C ASP A 237 18.38 7.87 -1.96
N LEU A 238 19.56 8.31 -2.36
CA LEU A 238 20.82 7.85 -1.81
C LEU A 238 21.00 8.21 -0.32
N ASN A 239 20.24 9.17 0.21
CA ASN A 239 20.33 9.57 1.63
C ASN A 239 19.77 8.49 2.58
N LEU A 240 18.94 7.57 2.07
CA LEU A 240 18.50 6.40 2.84
C LEU A 240 19.65 5.41 3.14
N MET A 241 20.77 5.47 2.40
CA MET A 241 21.93 4.61 2.64
C MET A 241 22.72 5.04 3.88
N THR A 242 22.08 5.12 5.03
CA THR A 242 22.69 5.45 6.31
C THR A 242 22.55 4.30 7.31
N LEU A 243 23.67 3.91 7.92
CA LEU A 243 23.70 2.86 8.94
C LEU A 243 23.07 3.29 10.28
N ASN A 244 22.65 4.54 10.40
CA ASN A 244 21.84 5.01 11.52
C ASN A 244 20.36 4.61 11.38
N LEU A 245 19.91 4.35 10.16
CA LEU A 245 18.52 3.99 9.85
C LEU A 245 18.39 2.51 9.47
N LEU A 246 19.28 2.01 8.63
CA LEU A 246 19.24 0.68 8.05
C LEU A 246 20.48 -0.13 8.42
N ARG A 247 20.31 -1.43 8.60
CA ARG A 247 21.43 -2.37 8.71
C ARG A 247 22.03 -2.66 7.34
N LYS A 248 23.26 -3.14 7.31
CA LYS A 248 23.94 -3.50 6.04
C LYS A 248 23.21 -4.58 5.24
N ASP A 249 22.56 -5.52 5.93
CA ASP A 249 21.79 -6.60 5.32
C ASP A 249 20.41 -6.15 4.81
N GLU A 250 19.97 -4.94 5.17
CA GLU A 250 18.74 -4.31 4.69
C GLU A 250 18.97 -3.45 3.44
N ILE A 251 20.22 -3.10 3.12
CA ILE A 251 20.56 -2.31 1.93
C ILE A 251 20.98 -3.24 0.80
N TRP A 252 20.24 -3.18 -0.30
CA TRP A 252 20.46 -4.01 -1.49
C TRP A 252 20.67 -3.15 -2.71
N PHE A 253 21.58 -3.56 -3.57
CA PHE A 253 21.84 -2.93 -4.85
C PHE A 253 21.28 -3.79 -5.98
N ALA A 254 20.69 -3.13 -6.98
CA ALA A 254 20.22 -3.74 -8.21
C ALA A 254 21.05 -3.22 -9.37
N GLU A 255 21.81 -4.07 -10.01
CA GLU A 255 22.68 -3.72 -11.13
C GLU A 255 22.32 -4.53 -12.37
N ARG A 256 22.33 -3.88 -13.52
CA ARG A 256 22.11 -4.54 -14.79
C ARG A 256 23.46 -4.90 -15.41
N ASP A 257 23.69 -6.17 -15.67
CA ASP A 257 24.91 -6.65 -16.32
C ASP A 257 24.89 -6.43 -17.85
N ASN A 258 26.02 -6.73 -18.50
CA ASN A 258 26.19 -6.58 -19.95
C ASN A 258 25.29 -7.53 -20.76
N GLU A 259 24.78 -8.59 -20.17
CA GLU A 259 23.86 -9.57 -20.76
C GLU A 259 22.39 -9.16 -20.54
N HIS A 260 22.16 -7.97 -19.98
CA HIS A 260 20.85 -7.41 -19.64
C HIS A 260 20.10 -8.15 -18.52
N SER A 261 20.81 -8.97 -17.74
CA SER A 261 20.28 -9.57 -16.52
C SER A 261 20.43 -8.63 -15.34
N THR A 262 19.47 -8.67 -14.41
CA THR A 262 19.56 -7.91 -13.15
C THR A 262 20.16 -8.79 -12.07
N ARG A 263 21.20 -8.27 -11.40
CA ARG A 263 21.82 -8.87 -10.23
C ARG A 263 21.46 -8.08 -8.98
N LEU A 264 21.10 -8.82 -7.93
CA LEU A 264 20.87 -8.23 -6.61
C LEU A 264 21.97 -8.70 -5.67
N TYR A 265 22.54 -7.77 -4.90
CA TYR A 265 23.53 -8.05 -3.87
C TYR A 265 23.42 -7.08 -2.72
N SER A 266 23.76 -7.54 -1.52
CA SER A 266 23.61 -6.77 -0.28
C SER A 266 24.88 -5.99 0.06
N LEU A 267 24.73 -4.82 0.70
CA LEU A 267 25.84 -4.08 1.28
C LEU A 267 26.62 -4.93 2.31
N SER A 268 25.98 -5.92 2.93
CA SER A 268 26.64 -6.85 3.86
C SER A 268 27.72 -7.71 3.24
N GLU A 269 27.72 -7.88 1.91
CA GLU A 269 28.77 -8.62 1.17
C GLU A 269 30.08 -7.85 1.10
N PHE A 270 30.06 -6.54 1.39
CA PHE A 270 31.23 -5.68 1.33
C PHE A 270 31.82 -5.42 2.73
N LYS A 271 33.15 -5.37 2.80
CA LYS A 271 33.87 -5.00 4.02
C LYS A 271 33.83 -3.49 4.24
N THR A 272 32.68 -2.99 4.67
CA THR A 272 32.52 -1.57 5.04
C THR A 272 32.82 -1.34 6.51
N ARG A 273 33.52 -0.24 6.83
CA ARG A 273 33.69 0.24 8.21
C ARG A 273 32.43 1.03 8.60
N ASN A 274 31.98 0.88 9.84
CA ASN A 274 30.76 1.55 10.31
C ASN A 274 30.91 3.08 10.45
N ASP A 275 32.15 3.59 10.44
CA ASP A 275 32.52 5.00 10.56
C ASP A 275 32.60 5.73 9.20
N LYS A 276 32.44 5.02 8.08
CA LYS A 276 32.48 5.59 6.74
C LYS A 276 31.07 5.81 6.19
N SER A 277 30.91 6.91 5.45
CA SER A 277 29.70 7.19 4.71
C SER A 277 29.51 6.16 3.60
N VAL A 278 28.49 5.31 3.72
CA VAL A 278 28.07 4.34 2.69
C VAL A 278 27.77 5.08 1.39
N LEU A 279 27.08 6.21 1.49
CA LEU A 279 26.76 7.09 0.36
C LEU A 279 28.01 7.50 -0.45
N ASN A 280 29.07 7.97 0.24
CA ASN A 280 30.28 8.40 -0.44
C ASN A 280 31.01 7.24 -1.13
N ASP A 281 31.01 6.08 -0.51
CA ASP A 281 31.62 4.88 -1.10
C ASP A 281 30.82 4.38 -2.31
N TYR A 282 29.47 4.49 -2.30
CA TYR A 282 28.61 4.19 -3.43
C TYR A 282 28.87 5.15 -4.61
N ILE A 283 28.88 6.46 -4.37
CA ILE A 283 29.16 7.48 -5.42
C ILE A 283 30.55 7.27 -6.05
N GLN A 284 31.51 6.73 -5.30
CA GLN A 284 32.83 6.39 -5.81
C GLN A 284 32.90 5.05 -6.56
N GLY A 285 31.76 4.38 -6.77
CA GLY A 285 31.68 3.09 -7.47
C GLY A 285 32.26 1.90 -6.70
N ARG A 286 32.41 2.00 -5.37
CA ARG A 286 33.02 0.91 -4.56
C ARG A 286 32.13 -0.31 -4.40
N TYR A 287 30.86 -0.18 -4.68
CA TYR A 287 29.86 -1.23 -4.57
C TYR A 287 29.36 -1.71 -5.92
N GLY A 288 30.00 -1.35 -7.02
CA GLY A 288 29.72 -1.88 -8.37
C GLY A 288 28.71 -1.05 -9.17
N ALA A 289 28.44 0.19 -8.81
CA ALA A 289 27.55 1.07 -9.60
C ALA A 289 28.34 2.00 -10.52
#